data_6a4dc93f5391ceedd64dde0c498c89f3
#
_entry.id   6a4dc93f5391ceedd64dde0c498c89f3
#
_cell.length_a   1.000
_cell.length_b   1.000
_cell.length_c   1.000
_cell.angle_alpha   90.00
_cell.angle_beta   90.00
_cell.angle_gamma   90.00
#
_symmetry.space_group_name_H-M   'P 1'
#
loop_
_entity.id
_entity.type
_entity.pdbx_description
1 polymer ?
#
loop_
_entity_poly.entity_id
_entity_poly.type
_entity_poly.pdbx_seq_one_letter_code
_entity_poly.pdbx_strand_id
1 'polypeptide(L)'
;MFVNPDPLALQKILQETRTVAVLGASNSPVRPSYGVYDYLARFSHYELYPVNPNITDIDGTPSYPGLADLPVVPDMVDVFRRSDDLPSVLADTLALSPRPKCLWLQQGLWDEQLAEQAQAAGLRVVMDRC
;
A
#
# COMPACT_ATOMS: atom_id res chain seq x y z
N MET A 1 -1.15 -11.60 19.21
CA MET A 1 -2.31 -11.04 18.48
C MET A 1 -2.00 -9.63 18.02
N PHE A 2 -2.26 -9.34 16.76
CA PHE A 2 -2.05 -8.01 16.22
C PHE A 2 -3.19 -7.07 16.59
N VAL A 3 -2.84 -5.83 16.92
CA VAL A 3 -3.79 -4.74 17.15
C VAL A 3 -3.34 -3.55 16.31
N ASN A 4 -4.27 -2.93 15.57
CA ASN A 4 -3.98 -1.73 14.80
C ASN A 4 -3.42 -0.62 15.69
N PRO A 5 -2.56 0.25 15.15
CA PRO A 5 -2.13 1.45 15.87
C PRO A 5 -3.34 2.28 16.34
N ASP A 6 -3.18 2.94 17.49
CA ASP A 6 -4.22 3.84 17.97
C ASP A 6 -4.34 5.09 17.10
N PRO A 7 -5.39 5.94 17.29
CA PRO A 7 -5.60 7.11 16.42
C PRO A 7 -4.41 8.06 16.33
N LEU A 8 -3.68 8.29 17.41
CA LEU A 8 -2.51 9.17 17.36
C LEU A 8 -1.37 8.54 16.57
N ALA A 9 -1.15 7.23 16.75
CA ALA A 9 -0.13 6.52 15.99
C ALA A 9 -0.47 6.45 14.50
N LEU A 10 -1.75 6.24 14.16
CA LEU A 10 -2.21 6.29 12.76
C LEU A 10 -1.97 7.67 12.14
N GLN A 11 -2.29 8.73 12.86
CA GLN A 11 -2.06 10.09 12.40
C GLN A 11 -0.59 10.33 12.11
N LYS A 12 0.28 9.86 12.99
CA LYS A 12 1.73 10.00 12.82
C LYS A 12 2.23 9.26 11.58
N ILE A 13 1.75 8.03 11.35
CA ILE A 13 2.08 7.27 10.14
C ILE A 13 1.69 8.07 8.90
N LEU A 14 0.46 8.58 8.85
CA LEU A 14 -0.04 9.32 7.70
C LEU A 14 0.73 10.62 7.46
N GLN A 15 1.11 11.32 8.52
CA GLN A 15 1.87 12.57 8.42
C GLN A 15 3.31 12.35 7.97
N GLU A 16 3.95 11.29 8.40
CA GLU A 16 5.34 10.98 8.07
C GLU A 16 5.49 10.37 6.67
N THR A 17 4.42 9.81 6.11
CA THR A 17 4.43 9.19 4.78
C THR A 17 4.51 10.25 3.70
N ARG A 18 5.38 10.06 2.71
CA ARG A 18 5.51 10.93 1.54
C ARG A 18 5.20 10.20 0.25
N THR A 19 5.70 8.97 0.11
CA THR A 19 5.56 8.17 -1.10
C THR A 19 4.72 6.95 -0.80
N VAL A 20 3.71 6.70 -1.66
CA VAL A 20 2.77 5.58 -1.48
C VAL A 20 2.68 4.79 -2.77
N ALA A 21 2.98 3.51 -2.70
CA ALA A 21 2.68 2.58 -3.77
C ALA A 21 1.24 2.05 -3.56
N VAL A 22 0.39 2.27 -4.54
CA VAL A 22 -0.99 1.76 -4.51
C VAL A 22 -1.01 0.44 -5.27
N LEU A 23 -0.90 -0.65 -4.51
CA LEU A 23 -0.78 -2.00 -5.04
C LEU A 23 -2.17 -2.57 -5.34
N GLY A 24 -2.40 -2.96 -6.59
CA GLY A 24 -3.73 -3.32 -7.05
C GLY A 24 -4.54 -2.12 -7.51
N ALA A 25 -3.87 -1.03 -7.87
CA ALA A 25 -4.51 0.16 -8.41
C ALA A 25 -5.33 -0.18 -9.67
N SER A 26 -6.40 0.57 -9.89
CA SER A 26 -7.31 0.34 -11.01
C SER A 26 -7.57 1.64 -11.76
N ASN A 27 -7.75 1.53 -13.09
CA ASN A 27 -8.22 2.63 -13.92
C ASN A 27 -9.72 2.59 -14.15
N SER A 28 -10.44 1.69 -13.48
CA SER A 28 -11.89 1.59 -13.57
C SER A 28 -12.55 2.37 -12.42
N PRO A 29 -13.39 3.39 -12.74
CA PRO A 29 -14.02 4.24 -11.71
C PRO A 29 -14.91 3.49 -10.72
N VAL A 30 -15.38 2.27 -11.07
CA VAL A 30 -16.23 1.48 -10.18
C VAL A 30 -15.45 0.71 -9.12
N ARG A 31 -14.13 0.65 -9.25
CA ARG A 31 -13.29 -0.06 -8.28
C ARG A 31 -12.93 0.85 -7.09
N PRO A 32 -12.96 0.33 -5.86
CA PRO A 32 -12.60 1.12 -4.67
C PRO A 32 -11.20 1.73 -4.75
N SER A 33 -10.23 1.00 -5.33
CA SER A 33 -8.88 1.51 -5.46
C SER A 33 -8.79 2.76 -6.34
N TYR A 34 -9.62 2.87 -7.36
CA TYR A 34 -9.66 4.09 -8.19
C TYR A 34 -10.09 5.30 -7.37
N GLY A 35 -11.17 5.17 -6.60
CA GLY A 35 -11.68 6.27 -5.78
C GLY A 35 -10.68 6.73 -4.74
N VAL A 36 -10.01 5.81 -4.07
CA VAL A 36 -8.98 6.15 -3.09
C VAL A 36 -7.78 6.80 -3.76
N TYR A 37 -7.31 6.24 -4.87
CA TYR A 37 -6.20 6.83 -5.63
C TYR A 37 -6.53 8.26 -6.07
N ASP A 38 -7.71 8.46 -6.66
CA ASP A 38 -8.14 9.78 -7.13
C ASP A 38 -8.23 10.78 -5.97
N TYR A 39 -8.81 10.37 -4.85
CA TYR A 39 -8.90 11.21 -3.66
C TYR A 39 -7.51 11.63 -3.16
N LEU A 40 -6.60 10.68 -3.04
CA LEU A 40 -5.25 10.96 -2.56
C LEU A 40 -4.48 11.85 -3.55
N ALA A 41 -4.66 11.64 -4.84
CA ALA A 41 -4.03 12.48 -5.87
C ALA A 41 -4.47 13.93 -5.79
N ARG A 42 -5.74 14.17 -5.46
CA ARG A 42 -6.31 15.52 -5.42
C ARG A 42 -6.11 16.24 -4.09
N PHE A 43 -6.18 15.49 -2.97
CA PHE A 43 -6.34 16.10 -1.64
C PHE A 43 -5.24 15.76 -0.66
N SER A 44 -4.21 15.01 -1.06
CA SER A 44 -3.11 14.69 -0.17
C SER A 44 -1.78 15.26 -0.67
N HIS A 45 -0.78 15.21 0.20
CA HIS A 45 0.60 15.58 -0.14
C HIS A 45 1.41 14.41 -0.68
N TYR A 46 0.79 13.24 -0.82
CA TYR A 46 1.50 12.00 -1.20
C TYR A 46 1.93 12.02 -2.65
N GLU A 47 3.12 11.50 -2.90
CA GLU A 47 3.58 11.12 -4.22
C GLU A 47 3.13 9.67 -4.45
N LEU A 48 2.25 9.45 -5.43
CA LEU A 48 1.58 8.18 -5.63
C LEU A 48 2.18 7.41 -6.79
N TYR A 49 2.36 6.10 -6.58
CA TYR A 49 2.84 5.18 -7.60
C TYR A 49 1.84 4.04 -7.75
N PRO A 50 1.04 4.04 -8.84
CA PRO A 50 0.12 2.92 -9.08
C PRO A 50 0.92 1.69 -9.51
N VAL A 51 0.55 0.53 -8.94
CA VAL A 51 1.19 -0.75 -9.26
C VAL A 51 0.12 -1.77 -9.62
N ASN A 52 0.11 -2.15 -10.89
CA ASN A 52 -0.77 -3.20 -11.40
C ASN A 52 -0.25 -3.64 -12.79
N PRO A 53 0.09 -4.93 -12.98
CA PRO A 53 0.60 -5.40 -14.27
C PRO A 53 -0.44 -5.41 -15.39
N ASN A 54 -1.73 -5.29 -15.06
CA ASN A 54 -2.83 -5.43 -16.00
C ASN A 54 -3.33 -4.10 -16.59
N ILE A 55 -2.75 -2.98 -16.15
CA ILE A 55 -3.09 -1.65 -16.68
C ILE A 55 -1.82 -0.91 -17.08
N THR A 56 -1.94 0.05 -17.99
CA THR A 56 -0.81 0.87 -18.43
C THR A 56 -0.72 2.19 -17.67
N ASP A 57 -1.88 2.76 -17.33
CA ASP A 57 -1.91 4.07 -16.66
C ASP A 57 -3.24 4.29 -15.92
N ILE A 58 -3.23 5.26 -15.03
CA ILE A 58 -4.45 5.82 -14.43
C ILE A 58 -4.47 7.30 -14.77
N ASP A 59 -5.41 7.70 -15.62
CA ASP A 59 -5.60 9.10 -16.02
C ASP A 59 -4.28 9.77 -16.45
N GLY A 60 -3.45 9.04 -17.17
CA GLY A 60 -2.17 9.52 -17.69
C GLY A 60 -0.97 9.25 -16.80
N THR A 61 -1.17 8.85 -15.55
CA THR A 61 -0.05 8.46 -14.66
C THR A 61 0.32 7.01 -14.90
N PRO A 62 1.58 6.73 -15.26
CA PRO A 62 1.99 5.35 -15.57
C PRO A 62 1.82 4.41 -14.39
N SER A 63 1.35 3.19 -14.67
CA SER A 63 1.31 2.10 -13.71
C SER A 63 2.54 1.21 -13.89
N TYR A 64 3.08 0.73 -12.78
CA TYR A 64 4.23 -0.15 -12.76
C TYR A 64 3.77 -1.61 -12.60
N PRO A 65 4.44 -2.59 -13.26
CA PRO A 65 4.03 -3.98 -13.15
C PRO A 65 4.15 -4.56 -11.74
N GLY A 66 5.17 -4.15 -11.00
CA GLY A 66 5.43 -4.65 -9.65
C GLY A 66 6.19 -3.65 -8.80
N LEU A 67 6.28 -3.90 -7.50
CA LEU A 67 7.00 -3.02 -6.57
C LEU A 67 8.47 -2.86 -6.94
N ALA A 68 9.10 -3.91 -7.44
CA ALA A 68 10.51 -3.88 -7.83
C ALA A 68 10.81 -2.95 -9.01
N ASP A 69 9.77 -2.59 -9.78
CA ASP A 69 9.92 -1.73 -10.96
C ASP A 69 9.82 -0.25 -10.63
N LEU A 70 9.48 0.11 -9.39
CA LEU A 70 9.33 1.50 -8.99
C LEU A 70 10.66 2.25 -9.02
N PRO A 71 10.65 3.54 -9.43
CA PRO A 71 11.87 4.36 -9.46
C PRO A 71 12.38 4.72 -8.06
N VAL A 72 11.55 4.56 -7.04
CA VAL A 72 11.91 4.80 -5.63
C VAL A 72 11.34 3.69 -4.77
N VAL A 73 11.90 3.49 -3.58
CA VAL A 73 11.26 2.64 -2.57
C VAL A 73 10.19 3.46 -1.88
N PRO A 74 8.91 3.03 -1.91
CA PRO A 74 7.85 3.79 -1.27
C PRO A 74 7.97 3.74 0.25
N ASP A 75 7.49 4.80 0.92
CA ASP A 75 7.37 4.79 2.37
C ASP A 75 6.27 3.83 2.82
N MET A 76 5.18 3.77 2.04
CA MET A 76 4.02 2.95 2.35
C MET A 76 3.61 2.14 1.13
N VAL A 77 3.24 0.88 1.37
CA VAL A 77 2.56 0.03 0.38
C VAL A 77 1.11 -0.08 0.83
N ASP A 78 0.21 0.50 0.03
CA ASP A 78 -1.24 0.52 0.28
C ASP A 78 -1.87 -0.56 -0.60
N VAL A 79 -2.48 -1.58 0.02
CA VAL A 79 -2.79 -2.85 -0.63
C VAL A 79 -4.28 -2.98 -0.92
N PHE A 80 -4.61 -3.06 -2.22
CA PHE A 80 -5.91 -3.39 -2.78
C PHE A 80 -5.83 -4.73 -3.51
N ARG A 81 -5.61 -5.81 -2.80
CA ARG A 81 -5.47 -7.14 -3.37
C ARG A 81 -6.41 -8.10 -2.66
N ARG A 82 -6.54 -9.32 -3.20
CA ARG A 82 -7.30 -10.38 -2.53
C ARG A 82 -6.49 -10.97 -1.37
N SER A 83 -7.19 -11.56 -0.40
CA SER A 83 -6.53 -12.23 0.73
C SER A 83 -5.51 -13.27 0.27
N ASP A 84 -5.82 -14.01 -0.80
CA ASP A 84 -4.94 -15.06 -1.32
C ASP A 84 -3.63 -14.51 -1.86
N ASP A 85 -3.57 -13.22 -2.23
CA ASP A 85 -2.37 -12.58 -2.76
C ASP A 85 -1.45 -12.07 -1.65
N LEU A 86 -1.90 -12.03 -0.41
CA LEU A 86 -1.14 -11.39 0.68
C LEU A 86 0.23 -12.01 0.94
N PRO A 87 0.42 -13.34 0.85
CA PRO A 87 1.77 -13.90 1.00
C PRO A 87 2.76 -13.35 -0.03
N SER A 88 2.36 -13.22 -1.29
CA SER A 88 3.24 -12.65 -2.32
C SER A 88 3.43 -11.15 -2.13
N VAL A 89 2.40 -10.43 -1.68
CA VAL A 89 2.53 -9.01 -1.34
C VAL A 89 3.58 -8.80 -0.26
N LEU A 90 3.55 -9.61 0.79
CA LEU A 90 4.53 -9.51 1.86
C LEU A 90 5.94 -9.81 1.34
N ALA A 91 6.11 -10.87 0.56
CA ALA A 91 7.40 -11.24 0.00
C ALA A 91 7.96 -10.12 -0.88
N ASP A 92 7.16 -9.55 -1.76
CA ASP A 92 7.59 -8.47 -2.66
C ASP A 92 7.94 -7.20 -1.88
N THR A 93 7.18 -6.89 -0.83
CA THR A 93 7.45 -5.73 0.03
C THR A 93 8.77 -5.89 0.77
N LEU A 94 9.01 -7.06 1.36
CA LEU A 94 10.24 -7.32 2.12
C LEU A 94 11.48 -7.45 1.24
N ALA A 95 11.30 -7.70 -0.06
CA ALA A 95 12.40 -7.78 -1.01
C ALA A 95 12.96 -6.40 -1.39
N LEU A 96 12.24 -5.32 -1.10
CA LEU A 96 12.70 -3.97 -1.38
C LEU A 96 13.84 -3.58 -0.42
N SER A 97 14.79 -2.80 -0.92
CA SER A 97 15.93 -2.33 -0.14
C SER A 97 16.15 -0.83 -0.35
N PRO A 98 16.03 -0.01 0.71
CA PRO A 98 15.55 -0.36 2.06
C PRO A 98 14.11 -0.84 2.05
N ARG A 99 13.66 -1.45 3.13
CA ARG A 99 12.25 -1.85 3.25
C ARG A 99 11.36 -0.63 3.42
N PRO A 100 10.12 -0.67 2.89
CA PRO A 100 9.12 0.35 3.21
C PRO A 100 8.90 0.47 4.71
N LYS A 101 8.41 1.63 5.15
CA LYS A 101 8.16 1.88 6.58
C LYS A 101 6.83 1.33 7.04
N CYS A 102 5.85 1.22 6.14
CA CYS A 102 4.49 0.83 6.47
C CYS A 102 3.89 -0.06 5.38
N LEU A 103 3.15 -1.08 5.83
CA LEU A 103 2.29 -1.90 5.01
C LEU A 103 0.85 -1.65 5.46
N TRP A 104 0.02 -1.14 4.56
CA TRP A 104 -1.36 -0.76 4.84
C TRP A 104 -2.31 -1.64 4.04
N LEU A 105 -3.09 -2.46 4.74
CA LEU A 105 -4.09 -3.31 4.11
C LEU A 105 -5.46 -2.63 4.18
N GLN A 106 -6.10 -2.52 3.03
CA GLN A 106 -7.39 -1.86 2.90
C GLN A 106 -8.51 -2.62 3.58
N GLN A 107 -9.68 -2.00 3.66
CA GLN A 107 -10.87 -2.53 4.30
C GLN A 107 -11.18 -3.95 3.79
N GLY A 108 -11.44 -4.87 4.72
CA GLY A 108 -11.71 -6.26 4.42
C GLY A 108 -10.49 -7.18 4.42
N LEU A 109 -9.27 -6.62 4.51
CA LEU A 109 -8.04 -7.41 4.54
C LEU A 109 -7.49 -7.48 5.97
N TRP A 110 -7.35 -8.70 6.47
CA TRP A 110 -6.81 -8.98 7.79
C TRP A 110 -6.03 -10.29 7.78
N ASP A 111 -4.78 -10.25 8.21
CA ASP A 111 -3.90 -11.43 8.27
C ASP A 111 -2.89 -11.23 9.40
N GLU A 112 -3.13 -11.90 10.53
CA GLU A 112 -2.29 -11.74 11.72
C GLU A 112 -0.88 -12.27 11.51
N GLN A 113 -0.72 -13.36 10.76
CA GLN A 113 0.61 -13.90 10.48
C GLN A 113 1.44 -12.94 9.64
N LEU A 114 0.83 -12.34 8.62
CA LEU A 114 1.47 -11.30 7.82
C LEU A 114 1.89 -10.12 8.70
N ALA A 115 0.99 -9.67 9.57
CA ALA A 115 1.27 -8.54 10.46
C ALA A 115 2.47 -8.81 11.36
N GLU A 116 2.53 -10.01 11.94
CA GLU A 116 3.65 -10.39 12.81
C GLU A 116 4.96 -10.45 12.04
N GLN A 117 4.95 -11.03 10.83
CA GLN A 117 6.14 -11.12 10.00
C GLN A 117 6.62 -9.74 9.52
N ALA A 118 5.70 -8.87 9.13
CA ALA A 118 6.05 -7.51 8.71
C ALA A 118 6.61 -6.70 9.87
N GLN A 119 6.00 -6.78 11.03
CA GLN A 119 6.50 -6.10 12.24
C GLN A 119 7.88 -6.62 12.65
N ALA A 120 8.11 -7.92 12.59
CA ALA A 120 9.42 -8.52 12.87
C ALA A 120 10.49 -8.02 11.90
N ALA A 121 10.10 -7.65 10.69
CA ALA A 121 10.98 -7.08 9.68
C ALA A 121 11.15 -5.56 9.80
N GLY A 122 10.51 -4.93 10.78
CA GLY A 122 10.66 -3.51 11.07
C GLY A 122 9.60 -2.60 10.45
N LEU A 123 8.57 -3.15 9.80
CA LEU A 123 7.50 -2.36 9.23
C LEU A 123 6.42 -2.07 10.26
N ARG A 124 5.80 -0.89 10.14
CA ARG A 124 4.51 -0.64 10.76
C ARG A 124 3.43 -1.31 9.91
N VAL A 125 2.36 -1.78 10.54
CA VAL A 125 1.27 -2.48 9.87
C VAL A 125 -0.06 -1.86 10.29
N VAL A 126 -0.91 -1.60 9.29
CA VAL A 126 -2.30 -1.22 9.48
C VAL A 126 -3.14 -2.17 8.65
N MET A 127 -4.21 -2.71 9.22
CA MET A 127 -5.07 -3.65 8.51
C MET A 127 -6.53 -3.25 8.64
N ASP A 128 -7.33 -3.61 7.61
CA ASP A 128 -8.78 -3.38 7.60
C ASP A 128 -9.14 -1.90 7.79
N ARG A 129 -8.42 -1.02 7.10
CA ARG A 129 -8.67 0.43 7.10
C ARG A 129 -8.60 0.98 5.69
N CYS A 130 -9.52 1.89 5.43
CA CYS A 130 -9.50 2.67 4.18
C CYS A 130 -8.63 3.91 4.30
#